data_dc48cb801c43ca7408e705d88128ae3a
#
_entry.id   dc48cb801c43ca7408e705d88128ae3a
#
_cell.length_a   1.000
_cell.length_b   1.000
_cell.length_c   1.000
_cell.angle_alpha   90.00
_cell.angle_beta   90.00
_cell.angle_gamma   90.00
#
_symmetry.space_group_name_H-M   'P 1'
#
loop_
_entity.id
_entity.type
_entity.pdbx_description
1 polymer ?
#
loop_
_entity_poly.entity_id
_entity_poly.type
_entity_poly.pdbx_seq_one_letter_code
_entity_poly.pdbx_strand_id
1 'polypeptide(L)'
;MYQLEVKRWLVTYRFPPSEGWIVHCDIDAMERANGGQHKPDKAERARIAEASLREMGVKIGPHPLFGRADIVAEHPSHGLFVVEVEGDSSRQKEQALYSALGQLVLQMDGSLHAFMLAVPDEPAWERQFLKISPYARSLLKMTCVLVSANGVRQDIASAGR
;
A
#
# COMPACT_ATOMS: atom_id res chain seq x y z
N MET A 1 -3.78 3.52 11.90
CA MET A 1 -2.57 3.94 11.16
C MET A 1 -3.01 4.66 9.88
N TYR A 2 -2.50 5.85 9.63
CA TYR A 2 -2.81 6.60 8.41
C TYR A 2 -2.10 6.01 7.18
N GLN A 3 -2.64 6.26 6.01
CA GLN A 3 -2.15 5.68 4.74
C GLN A 3 -0.64 5.91 4.53
N LEU A 4 -0.14 7.11 4.78
CA LEU A 4 1.28 7.41 4.59
C LEU A 4 2.20 6.65 5.57
N GLU A 5 1.72 6.36 6.76
CA GLU A 5 2.43 5.49 7.70
C GLU A 5 2.45 4.04 7.23
N VAL A 6 1.35 3.55 6.66
CA VAL A 6 1.30 2.22 6.02
C VAL A 6 2.32 2.15 4.89
N LYS A 7 2.39 3.16 4.02
CA LYS A 7 3.41 3.25 2.96
C LYS A 7 4.83 3.17 3.52
N ARG A 8 5.12 3.97 4.57
CA ARG A 8 6.44 3.95 5.23
C ARG A 8 6.84 2.56 5.71
N TRP A 9 5.98 1.92 6.49
CA TRP A 9 6.30 0.62 7.08
C TRP A 9 6.33 -0.50 6.05
N LEU A 10 5.46 -0.45 5.05
CA LEU A 10 5.51 -1.40 3.94
C LEU A 10 6.85 -1.35 3.21
N VAL A 11 7.33 -0.15 2.86
CA VAL A 11 8.64 0.01 2.22
C VAL A 11 9.76 -0.45 3.13
N THR A 12 9.73 -0.06 4.41
CA THR A 12 10.75 -0.45 5.39
C THR A 12 10.96 -1.97 5.45
N TYR A 13 9.87 -2.74 5.47
CA TYR A 13 9.94 -4.18 5.70
C TYR A 13 9.85 -5.04 4.45
N ARG A 14 9.23 -4.53 3.39
CA ARG A 14 8.96 -5.35 2.19
C ARG A 14 9.76 -4.92 0.98
N PHE A 15 10.06 -3.64 0.83
CA PHE A 15 10.74 -3.08 -0.33
C PHE A 15 11.90 -2.14 0.05
N PRO A 16 12.79 -2.52 0.97
CA PRO A 16 13.83 -1.60 1.43
C PRO A 16 14.81 -1.27 0.31
N PRO A 17 15.01 0.03 -0.01
CA PRO A 17 15.97 0.44 -1.03
C PRO A 17 17.40 -0.03 -0.74
N SER A 18 17.75 -0.21 0.54
CA SER A 18 19.06 -0.75 0.95
C SER A 18 19.31 -2.20 0.47
N GLU A 19 18.27 -2.92 0.09
CA GLU A 19 18.34 -4.28 -0.45
C GLU A 19 18.17 -4.32 -1.98
N GLY A 20 18.28 -3.20 -2.66
CA GLY A 20 18.25 -3.12 -4.11
C GLY A 20 16.89 -2.78 -4.72
N TRP A 21 15.88 -2.46 -3.90
CA TRP A 21 14.60 -2.01 -4.39
C TRP A 21 14.66 -0.57 -4.90
N ILE A 22 14.07 -0.33 -6.07
CA ILE A 22 13.78 1.02 -6.60
C ILE A 22 12.30 1.26 -6.36
N VAL A 23 11.98 2.24 -5.52
CA VAL A 23 10.63 2.48 -5.05
C VAL A 23 10.18 3.88 -5.45
N HIS A 24 9.05 3.96 -6.14
CA HIS A 24 8.28 5.19 -6.33
C HIS A 24 7.08 5.16 -5.38
N CYS A 25 6.88 6.24 -4.66
CA CYS A 25 5.77 6.40 -3.73
C CYS A 25 5.05 7.71 -4.03
N ASP A 26 3.84 7.61 -4.55
CA ASP A 26 3.00 8.77 -4.78
C ASP A 26 2.29 9.18 -3.49
N ILE A 27 2.28 10.46 -3.18
CA ILE A 27 1.72 11.02 -1.95
C ILE A 27 0.89 12.25 -2.31
N ASP A 28 -0.38 12.19 -2.03
CA ASP A 28 -1.29 13.31 -2.30
C ASP A 28 -1.41 14.31 -1.15
N ALA A 29 -2.16 15.39 -1.39
CA ALA A 29 -2.38 16.44 -0.42
C ALA A 29 -3.18 15.95 0.80
N MET A 30 -4.11 15.02 0.62
CA MET A 30 -4.94 14.47 1.70
C MET A 30 -4.11 13.60 2.64
N GLU A 31 -3.19 12.84 2.11
CA GLU A 31 -2.24 12.04 2.91
C GLU A 31 -1.33 12.94 3.76
N ARG A 32 -0.91 14.08 3.22
CA ARG A 32 -0.10 15.08 3.93
C ARG A 32 -0.90 15.93 4.92
N ALA A 33 -2.21 15.77 4.98
CA ALA A 33 -3.12 16.64 5.73
C ALA A 33 -3.03 18.12 5.29
N ASN A 34 -2.80 18.35 4.01
CA ASN A 34 -2.78 19.69 3.41
C ASN A 34 -4.19 20.06 2.94
N GLY A 35 -4.78 21.08 3.60
CA GLY A 35 -6.15 21.51 3.34
C GLY A 35 -7.20 20.58 3.95
N GLY A 36 -8.46 21.03 4.00
CA GLY A 36 -9.58 20.28 4.56
C GLY A 36 -9.53 20.11 6.08
N GLN A 37 -10.41 19.26 6.59
CA GLN A 37 -10.48 18.91 8.01
C GLN A 37 -9.77 17.59 8.26
N HIS A 38 -8.78 17.60 9.14
CA HIS A 38 -8.01 16.42 9.55
C HIS A 38 -7.94 16.33 11.06
N LYS A 39 -7.67 15.11 11.57
CA LYS A 39 -7.33 14.93 12.98
C LYS A 39 -6.04 15.70 13.32
N PRO A 40 -5.92 16.25 14.53
CA PRO A 40 -4.81 17.16 14.89
C PRO A 40 -3.41 16.56 14.72
N ASP A 41 -3.26 15.25 14.90
CA ASP A 41 -1.99 14.55 14.84
C ASP A 41 -1.59 14.11 13.41
N LYS A 42 -2.51 14.18 12.44
CA LYS A 42 -2.29 13.59 11.11
C LYS A 42 -1.14 14.28 10.37
N ALA A 43 -1.08 15.60 10.38
CA ALA A 43 -0.07 16.38 9.65
C ALA A 43 1.35 16.04 10.13
N GLU A 44 1.57 15.98 11.43
CA GLU A 44 2.90 15.66 12.00
C GLU A 44 3.28 14.22 11.74
N ARG A 45 2.37 13.27 11.90
CA ARG A 45 2.62 11.86 11.60
C ARG A 45 2.91 11.65 10.11
N ALA A 46 2.22 12.34 9.23
CA ALA A 46 2.48 12.33 7.78
C ALA A 46 3.86 12.90 7.46
N ARG A 47 4.23 14.01 8.07
CA ARG A 47 5.56 14.63 7.90
C ARG A 47 6.69 13.66 8.29
N ILE A 48 6.55 12.98 9.43
CA ILE A 48 7.53 12.00 9.91
C ILE A 48 7.62 10.81 8.94
N ALA A 49 6.49 10.31 8.47
CA ALA A 49 6.46 9.18 7.54
C ALA A 49 7.10 9.54 6.19
N GLU A 50 6.78 10.70 5.63
CA GLU A 50 7.39 11.16 4.36
C GLU A 50 8.88 11.40 4.50
N ALA A 51 9.33 12.02 5.59
CA ALA A 51 10.77 12.22 5.86
C ALA A 51 11.52 10.88 5.92
N SER A 52 10.94 9.88 6.58
CA SER A 52 11.51 8.53 6.65
C SER A 52 11.61 7.87 5.27
N LEU A 53 10.59 8.00 4.42
CA LEU A 53 10.63 7.50 3.05
C LEU A 53 11.75 8.15 2.23
N ARG A 54 11.90 9.47 2.33
CA ARG A 54 12.98 10.21 1.66
C ARG A 54 14.36 9.79 2.13
N GLU A 55 14.55 9.61 3.43
CA GLU A 55 15.82 9.14 4.02
C GLU A 55 16.20 7.74 3.53
N MET A 56 15.23 6.87 3.30
CA MET A 56 15.48 5.54 2.74
C MET A 56 15.85 5.57 1.25
N GLY A 57 15.72 6.70 0.57
CA GLY A 57 16.00 6.82 -0.86
C GLY A 57 14.79 6.52 -1.76
N VAL A 58 13.58 6.55 -1.21
CA VAL A 58 12.35 6.40 -2.00
C VAL A 58 12.15 7.62 -2.90
N LYS A 59 11.78 7.39 -4.14
CA LYS A 59 11.42 8.44 -5.09
C LYS A 59 9.98 8.88 -4.83
N ILE A 60 9.81 10.07 -4.27
CA ILE A 60 8.48 10.62 -4.00
C ILE A 60 7.89 11.18 -5.29
N GLY A 61 6.75 10.67 -5.68
CA GLY A 61 6.03 11.03 -6.88
C GLY A 61 5.56 9.80 -7.68
N PRO A 62 4.78 10.04 -8.74
CA PRO A 62 4.20 8.96 -9.54
C PRO A 62 5.26 8.20 -10.34
N HIS A 63 5.05 6.90 -10.49
CA HIS A 63 5.85 6.08 -11.40
C HIS A 63 5.52 6.43 -12.86
N PRO A 64 6.52 6.46 -13.78
CA PRO A 64 6.29 6.86 -15.19
C PRO A 64 5.24 6.02 -15.93
N LEU A 65 5.11 4.73 -15.61
CA LEU A 65 4.16 3.83 -16.27
C LEU A 65 2.89 3.59 -15.44
N PHE A 66 3.01 3.56 -14.12
CA PHE A 66 1.90 3.29 -13.18
C PHE A 66 1.62 4.50 -12.31
N GLY A 67 1.41 5.65 -12.93
CA GLY A 67 1.29 6.95 -12.27
C GLY A 67 0.11 7.09 -11.29
N ARG A 68 -0.85 6.15 -11.31
CA ARG A 68 -1.98 6.13 -10.38
C ARG A 68 -1.78 5.22 -9.18
N ALA A 69 -0.72 4.41 -9.20
CA ALA A 69 -0.44 3.50 -8.10
C ALA A 69 0.18 4.23 -6.91
N ASP A 70 -0.19 3.84 -5.72
CA ASP A 70 0.37 4.39 -4.48
C ASP A 70 1.86 4.10 -4.34
N ILE A 71 2.26 2.87 -4.63
CA ILE A 71 3.66 2.45 -4.64
C ILE A 71 3.92 1.57 -5.85
N VAL A 72 5.06 1.80 -6.51
CA VAL A 72 5.63 0.87 -7.48
C VAL A 72 7.04 0.53 -7.04
N ALA A 73 7.31 -0.75 -6.80
CA ALA A 73 8.59 -1.26 -6.33
C ALA A 73 9.18 -2.22 -7.36
N GLU A 74 10.41 -1.98 -7.78
CA GLU A 74 11.12 -2.76 -8.78
C GLU A 74 12.40 -3.36 -8.18
N HIS A 75 12.68 -4.61 -8.51
CA HIS A 75 13.93 -5.27 -8.11
C HIS A 75 14.42 -6.19 -9.23
N PRO A 76 15.74 -6.23 -9.52
CA PRO A 76 16.28 -7.04 -10.61
C PRO A 76 15.97 -8.54 -10.50
N SER A 77 15.87 -9.05 -9.28
CA SER A 77 15.63 -10.48 -9.01
C SER A 77 14.19 -10.82 -8.60
N HIS A 78 13.39 -9.82 -8.16
CA HIS A 78 12.05 -10.04 -7.61
C HIS A 78 10.93 -9.47 -8.49
N GLY A 79 11.28 -8.76 -9.56
CA GLY A 79 10.32 -8.19 -10.50
C GLY A 79 9.70 -6.87 -10.02
N LEU A 80 8.54 -6.57 -10.57
CA LEU A 80 7.83 -5.31 -10.33
C LEU A 80 6.54 -5.58 -9.57
N PHE A 81 6.32 -4.79 -8.51
CA PHE A 81 5.11 -4.79 -7.70
C PHE A 81 4.38 -3.47 -7.86
N VAL A 82 3.09 -3.56 -8.13
CA VAL A 82 2.16 -2.43 -8.15
C VAL A 82 1.28 -2.53 -6.91
N VAL A 83 1.28 -1.51 -6.07
CA VAL A 83 0.67 -1.55 -4.74
C VAL A 83 -0.33 -0.43 -4.56
N GLU A 84 -1.52 -0.79 -4.10
CA GLU A 84 -2.49 0.14 -3.53
C GLU A 84 -2.47 0.04 -2.01
N VAL A 85 -2.57 1.17 -1.35
CA VAL A 85 -2.44 1.28 0.11
C VAL A 85 -3.65 2.01 0.68
N GLU A 86 -4.23 1.45 1.72
CA GLU A 86 -5.26 2.12 2.50
C GLU A 86 -4.83 2.28 3.95
N GLY A 87 -5.45 3.22 4.63
CA GLY A 87 -5.22 3.51 6.04
C GLY A 87 -6.45 4.12 6.68
N ASP A 88 -6.32 4.55 7.92
CA ASP A 88 -7.42 5.20 8.63
C ASP A 88 -7.78 6.54 8.00
N SER A 89 -9.05 6.71 7.74
CA SER A 89 -9.64 7.92 7.16
C SER A 89 -11.06 8.09 7.70
N SER A 90 -11.75 9.13 7.24
CA SER A 90 -13.19 9.31 7.49
C SER A 90 -14.07 8.30 6.73
N ARG A 91 -13.50 7.64 5.71
CA ARG A 91 -14.19 6.64 4.92
C ARG A 91 -14.32 5.33 5.69
N GLN A 92 -15.45 4.63 5.52
CA GLN A 92 -15.60 3.27 6.03
C GLN A 92 -14.62 2.32 5.36
N LYS A 93 -14.08 1.37 6.13
CA LYS A 93 -13.07 0.41 5.65
C LYS A 93 -13.53 -0.41 4.44
N GLU A 94 -14.81 -0.77 4.40
CA GLU A 94 -15.40 -1.47 3.26
C GLU A 94 -15.33 -0.65 1.98
N GLN A 95 -15.69 0.63 2.05
CA GLN A 95 -15.63 1.54 0.89
C GLN A 95 -14.18 1.80 0.46
N ALA A 96 -13.27 1.92 1.41
CA ALA A 96 -11.86 2.06 1.12
C ALA A 96 -11.31 0.82 0.39
N LEU A 97 -11.68 -0.38 0.85
CA LEU A 97 -11.31 -1.63 0.18
C LEU A 97 -11.81 -1.68 -1.27
N TYR A 98 -13.08 -1.36 -1.50
CA TYR A 98 -13.66 -1.38 -2.85
C TYR A 98 -12.96 -0.38 -3.78
N SER A 99 -12.66 0.79 -3.28
CA SER A 99 -11.91 1.82 -4.01
C SER A 99 -10.50 1.32 -4.38
N ALA A 100 -9.78 0.78 -3.42
CA ALA A 100 -8.42 0.27 -3.63
C ALA A 100 -8.40 -0.91 -4.62
N LEU A 101 -9.35 -1.84 -4.52
CA LEU A 101 -9.49 -2.94 -5.47
C LEU A 101 -9.76 -2.43 -6.89
N GLY A 102 -10.67 -1.45 -7.03
CA GLY A 102 -10.96 -0.85 -8.32
C GLY A 102 -9.73 -0.17 -8.92
N GLN A 103 -9.00 0.58 -8.13
CA GLN A 103 -7.75 1.23 -8.57
C GLN A 103 -6.69 0.20 -8.98
N LEU A 104 -6.55 -0.87 -8.20
CA LEU A 104 -5.59 -1.94 -8.50
C LEU A 104 -5.93 -2.63 -9.84
N VAL A 105 -7.20 -2.95 -10.07
CA VAL A 105 -7.67 -3.56 -11.32
C VAL A 105 -7.38 -2.65 -12.52
N LEU A 106 -7.52 -1.34 -12.38
CA LEU A 106 -7.21 -0.37 -13.44
C LEU A 106 -5.71 -0.32 -13.80
N GLN A 107 -4.82 -0.81 -12.95
CA GLN A 107 -3.39 -0.93 -13.23
C GLN A 107 -3.03 -2.24 -13.96
N MET A 108 -3.96 -3.17 -14.09
CA MET A 108 -3.71 -4.48 -14.69
C MET A 108 -3.82 -4.39 -16.21
N ASP A 109 -2.68 -4.47 -16.87
CA ASP A 109 -2.54 -4.32 -18.32
C ASP A 109 -2.21 -5.64 -19.06
N GLY A 110 -2.26 -6.77 -18.34
CA GLY A 110 -1.92 -8.09 -18.88
C GLY A 110 -0.43 -8.44 -18.79
N SER A 111 0.42 -7.54 -18.29
CA SER A 111 1.82 -7.81 -18.02
C SER A 111 2.01 -8.72 -16.79
N LEU A 112 3.21 -9.33 -16.66
CA LEU A 112 3.53 -10.28 -15.59
C LEU A 112 3.95 -9.58 -14.28
N HIS A 113 3.30 -8.48 -13.94
CA HIS A 113 3.57 -7.79 -12.68
C HIS A 113 2.81 -8.43 -11.52
N ALA A 114 3.33 -8.25 -10.31
CA ALA A 114 2.66 -8.64 -9.08
C ALA A 114 1.86 -7.46 -8.52
N PHE A 115 0.66 -7.72 -8.06
CA PHE A 115 -0.23 -6.72 -7.49
C PHE A 115 -0.39 -6.94 -5.99
N MET A 116 -0.42 -5.85 -5.23
CA MET A 116 -0.51 -5.93 -3.77
C MET A 116 -1.50 -4.90 -3.24
N LEU A 117 -2.28 -5.31 -2.26
CA LEU A 117 -3.13 -4.45 -1.47
C LEU A 117 -2.62 -4.46 -0.03
N ALA A 118 -2.28 -3.29 0.50
CA ALA A 118 -1.70 -3.13 1.83
C ALA A 118 -2.59 -2.28 2.72
N VAL A 119 -2.85 -2.75 3.92
CA VAL A 119 -3.69 -2.08 4.93
C VAL A 119 -3.06 -2.22 6.32
N PRO A 120 -3.49 -1.42 7.31
CA PRO A 120 -3.03 -1.59 8.69
C PRO A 120 -3.30 -2.99 9.25
N ASP A 121 -2.38 -3.50 10.06
CA ASP A 121 -2.53 -4.78 10.77
C ASP A 121 -3.50 -4.62 11.95
N GLU A 122 -4.77 -4.61 11.63
CA GLU A 122 -5.88 -4.47 12.57
C GLU A 122 -6.99 -5.46 12.23
N PRO A 123 -7.69 -6.03 13.24
CA PRO A 123 -8.76 -7.01 13.00
C PRO A 123 -9.88 -6.51 12.08
N ALA A 124 -10.16 -5.21 12.09
CA ALA A 124 -11.19 -4.62 11.24
C ALA A 124 -10.80 -4.65 9.75
N TRP A 125 -9.53 -4.44 9.41
CA TRP A 125 -9.02 -4.56 8.06
C TRP A 125 -8.89 -6.02 7.62
N GLU A 126 -8.44 -6.89 8.50
CA GLU A 126 -8.36 -8.33 8.23
C GLU A 126 -9.73 -8.91 7.85
N ARG A 127 -10.80 -8.49 8.55
CA ARG A 127 -12.18 -8.87 8.19
C ARG A 127 -12.58 -8.40 6.78
N GLN A 128 -12.07 -7.26 6.32
CA GLN A 128 -12.33 -6.82 4.94
C GLN A 128 -11.61 -7.72 3.94
N PHE A 129 -10.39 -8.12 4.21
CA PHE A 129 -9.65 -9.04 3.34
C PHE A 129 -10.32 -10.40 3.19
N LEU A 130 -11.01 -10.90 4.22
CA LEU A 130 -11.75 -12.16 4.15
C LEU A 130 -12.87 -12.15 3.08
N LYS A 131 -13.32 -10.98 2.65
CA LYS A 131 -14.32 -10.85 1.57
C LYS A 131 -13.73 -11.14 0.18
N ILE A 132 -12.41 -11.07 0.03
CA ILE A 132 -11.74 -11.35 -1.23
C ILE A 132 -11.39 -12.84 -1.25
N SER A 133 -12.06 -13.61 -2.11
CA SER A 133 -11.86 -15.05 -2.17
C SER A 133 -10.43 -15.41 -2.61
N PRO A 134 -9.91 -16.58 -2.20
CA PRO A 134 -8.64 -17.09 -2.70
C PRO A 134 -8.60 -17.21 -4.22
N TYR A 135 -9.73 -17.58 -4.82
CA TYR A 135 -9.87 -17.66 -6.28
C TYR A 135 -9.62 -16.29 -6.94
N ALA A 136 -10.26 -15.23 -6.45
CA ALA A 136 -10.06 -13.88 -6.99
C ALA A 136 -8.61 -13.41 -6.83
N ARG A 137 -8.00 -13.64 -5.67
CA ARG A 137 -6.59 -13.28 -5.43
C ARG A 137 -5.64 -14.00 -6.39
N SER A 138 -5.86 -15.30 -6.60
CA SER A 138 -5.08 -16.09 -7.54
C SER A 138 -5.26 -15.61 -8.98
N LEU A 139 -6.50 -15.39 -9.40
CA LEU A 139 -6.82 -14.94 -10.75
C LEU A 139 -6.21 -13.58 -11.08
N LEU A 140 -6.23 -12.66 -10.12
CA LEU A 140 -5.67 -11.32 -10.25
C LEU A 140 -4.16 -11.26 -9.94
N LYS A 141 -3.55 -12.37 -9.54
CA LYS A 141 -2.15 -12.40 -9.05
C LYS A 141 -1.91 -11.36 -7.96
N MET A 142 -2.85 -11.25 -7.03
CA MET A 142 -2.89 -10.24 -5.99
C MET A 142 -2.51 -10.83 -4.63
N THR A 143 -1.69 -10.11 -3.90
CA THR A 143 -1.34 -10.39 -2.51
C THR A 143 -1.96 -9.35 -1.59
N CYS A 144 -2.57 -9.78 -0.50
CA CYS A 144 -3.06 -8.90 0.56
C CYS A 144 -2.09 -8.94 1.74
N VAL A 145 -1.67 -7.79 2.21
CA VAL A 145 -0.73 -7.68 3.33
C VAL A 145 -1.24 -6.74 4.42
N LEU A 146 -0.93 -7.10 5.65
CA LEU A 146 -1.26 -6.35 6.85
C LEU A 146 0.04 -5.74 7.40
N VAL A 147 0.03 -4.43 7.61
CA VAL A 147 1.22 -3.62 7.89
C VAL A 147 1.14 -3.02 9.29
N SER A 148 2.21 -3.20 10.06
CA SER A 148 2.38 -2.57 11.36
C SER A 148 3.76 -1.92 11.48
N ALA A 149 3.99 -1.18 12.57
CA ALA A 149 5.31 -0.64 12.89
C ALA A 149 6.36 -1.73 13.18
N ASN A 150 5.92 -2.96 13.40
CA ASN A 150 6.79 -4.08 13.79
C ASN A 150 7.02 -5.07 12.64
N GLY A 151 6.38 -4.88 11.50
CA GLY A 151 6.55 -5.77 10.35
C GLY A 151 5.33 -5.81 9.43
N VAL A 152 5.48 -6.63 8.39
CA VAL A 152 4.44 -6.88 7.39
C VAL A 152 4.15 -8.38 7.37
N ARG A 153 2.88 -8.75 7.48
CA ARG A 153 2.45 -10.14 7.33
C ARG A 153 1.49 -10.29 6.15
N GLN A 154 1.63 -11.38 5.43
CA GLN A 154 0.68 -11.71 4.38
C GLN A 154 -0.61 -12.27 5.00
N ASP A 155 -1.75 -11.81 4.52
CA ASP A 155 -3.03 -12.42 4.89
C ASP A 155 -3.18 -13.77 4.18
N ILE A 156 -3.06 -14.84 4.96
CA ILE A 156 -3.16 -16.24 4.49
C ILE A 156 -4.46 -16.92 4.97
N ALA A 157 -5.33 -16.22 5.66
CA ALA A 157 -6.54 -16.79 6.27
C ALA A 157 -7.48 -17.46 5.25
N SER A 158 -7.30 -17.17 3.98
CA SER A 158 -8.09 -17.74 2.89
C SER A 158 -7.35 -18.82 2.09
N ALA A 159 -6.11 -19.12 2.39
CA ALA A 159 -5.32 -20.12 1.65
C ALA A 159 -5.64 -21.56 2.00
N GLY A 160 -6.49 -21.80 3.00
CA GLY A 160 -6.82 -23.13 3.53
C GLY A 160 -8.27 -23.58 3.33
N ARG A 161 -8.99 -23.00 2.41
CA ARG A 161 -10.37 -23.42 2.13
C ARG A 161 -10.60 -23.78 0.69
#